data_ea5234234bd707f09f7122b0bf6931dd
#
_entry.id   ea5234234bd707f09f7122b0bf6931dd
#
_cell.length_a   1.000
_cell.length_b   1.000
_cell.length_c   1.000
_cell.angle_alpha   90.00
_cell.angle_beta   90.00
_cell.angle_gamma   90.00
#
_symmetry.space_group_name_H-M   'P 1'
#
loop_
_entity.id
_entity.type
_entity.pdbx_description
1 polymer ?
#
loop_
_entity_poly.entity_id
_entity_poly.type
_entity_poly.pdbx_seq_one_letter_code
_entity_poly.pdbx_strand_id
1 'polypeptide(L)'
;EWIREFWEGPMVIKGILDPEDAKDAVRFGADGIVVSNHGGRQLDGVLSSARALPPIADAVKGDIKIIADSGIRNGLDVVRMLALGADATMLGRAFVYALGAAGRQGVENMLDIFKKEMRVAMTLTSNRTIADIKPDALVDLSKL
;
A
#
# COMPACT_ATOMS: atom_id res chain seq x y z
N GLU A 1 -7.42 -10.20 20.23
CA GLU A 1 -7.78 -11.53 20.80
C GLU A 1 -9.27 -11.83 20.58
N TRP A 2 -10.19 -11.01 21.09
CA TRP A 2 -11.64 -11.26 21.03
C TRP A 2 -12.16 -11.59 19.62
N ILE A 3 -11.72 -10.92 18.55
CA ILE A 3 -12.14 -11.22 17.18
C ILE A 3 -11.72 -12.64 16.77
N ARG A 4 -10.54 -13.11 17.19
CA ARG A 4 -10.05 -14.45 16.88
C ARG A 4 -10.86 -15.57 17.55
N GLU A 5 -11.58 -15.30 18.61
CA GLU A 5 -12.51 -16.26 19.23
C GLU A 5 -13.72 -16.60 18.35
N PHE A 6 -14.08 -15.69 17.43
CA PHE A 6 -15.24 -15.83 16.53
C PHE A 6 -14.87 -16.03 15.06
N TRP A 7 -13.63 -15.68 14.67
CA TRP A 7 -13.24 -15.67 13.27
C TRP A 7 -11.91 -16.40 13.06
N GLU A 8 -11.99 -17.58 12.42
CA GLU A 8 -10.83 -18.40 12.09
C GLU A 8 -10.21 -18.05 10.71
N GLY A 9 -10.92 -17.30 9.89
CA GLY A 9 -10.49 -16.90 8.54
C GLY A 9 -9.41 -15.80 8.54
N PRO A 10 -8.94 -15.38 7.36
CA PRO A 10 -7.95 -14.33 7.23
C PRO A 10 -8.42 -13.02 7.89
N MET A 11 -7.54 -12.40 8.66
CA MET A 11 -7.79 -11.13 9.35
C MET A 11 -6.77 -10.09 8.92
N VAL A 12 -7.25 -8.96 8.40
CA VAL A 12 -6.42 -7.82 7.98
C VAL A 12 -6.80 -6.60 8.80
N ILE A 13 -5.82 -6.01 9.50
CA ILE A 13 -6.02 -4.81 10.33
C ILE A 13 -5.66 -3.57 9.51
N LYS A 14 -6.60 -2.65 9.38
CA LYS A 14 -6.43 -1.42 8.59
C LYS A 14 -6.27 -0.18 9.46
N GLY A 15 -5.44 0.77 8.98
CA GLY A 15 -5.22 2.04 9.67
C GLY A 15 -3.92 2.09 10.47
N ILE A 16 -3.03 1.14 10.25
CA ILE A 16 -1.74 1.07 10.92
C ILE A 16 -0.81 2.16 10.37
N LEU A 17 -0.24 2.97 11.27
CA LEU A 17 0.72 4.03 10.95
C LEU A 17 1.94 4.01 11.87
N ASP A 18 1.96 3.13 12.86
CA ASP A 18 3.04 2.96 13.83
C ASP A 18 3.64 1.55 13.75
N PRO A 19 4.99 1.41 13.79
CA PRO A 19 5.65 0.11 13.80
C PRO A 19 5.30 -0.79 14.98
N GLU A 20 5.04 -0.24 16.17
CA GLU A 20 4.66 -1.04 17.33
C GLU A 20 3.25 -1.61 17.18
N ASP A 21 2.29 -0.83 16.63
CA ASP A 21 0.97 -1.34 16.27
C ASP A 21 1.06 -2.48 15.23
N ALA A 22 2.01 -2.38 14.29
CA ALA A 22 2.26 -3.43 13.31
C ALA A 22 2.80 -4.72 13.96
N LYS A 23 3.74 -4.61 14.92
CA LYS A 23 4.23 -5.75 15.71
C LYS A 23 3.12 -6.38 16.55
N ASP A 24 2.25 -5.56 17.12
CA ASP A 24 1.09 -6.03 17.86
C ASP A 24 0.12 -6.79 16.96
N ALA A 25 -0.09 -6.33 15.71
CA ALA A 25 -0.90 -7.07 14.75
C ALA A 25 -0.33 -8.47 14.47
N VAL A 26 0.99 -8.60 14.31
CA VAL A 26 1.68 -9.89 14.19
C VAL A 26 1.45 -10.73 15.44
N ARG A 27 1.69 -10.17 16.63
CA ARG A 27 1.54 -10.87 17.92
C ARG A 27 0.12 -11.41 18.15
N PHE A 28 -0.90 -10.69 17.70
CA PHE A 28 -2.31 -11.09 17.81
C PHE A 28 -2.81 -11.95 16.65
N GLY A 29 -1.93 -12.40 15.77
CA GLY A 29 -2.23 -13.36 14.71
C GLY A 29 -3.03 -12.78 13.55
N ALA A 30 -2.83 -11.51 13.20
CA ALA A 30 -3.33 -10.97 11.95
C ALA A 30 -2.55 -11.54 10.77
N ASP A 31 -3.24 -11.77 9.65
CA ASP A 31 -2.63 -12.27 8.40
C ASP A 31 -2.10 -11.14 7.52
N GLY A 32 -2.57 -9.91 7.76
CA GLY A 32 -2.15 -8.73 7.03
C GLY A 32 -2.44 -7.43 7.77
N ILE A 33 -1.74 -6.39 7.36
CA ILE A 33 -2.02 -5.01 7.76
C ILE A 33 -2.21 -4.13 6.54
N VAL A 34 -3.02 -3.08 6.68
CA VAL A 34 -3.08 -1.98 5.71
C VAL A 34 -2.49 -0.74 6.35
N VAL A 35 -1.32 -0.32 5.86
CA VAL A 35 -0.71 0.96 6.20
C VAL A 35 -1.56 2.06 5.54
N SER A 36 -2.27 2.82 6.36
CA SER A 36 -3.35 3.68 5.88
C SER A 36 -3.64 4.82 6.84
N ASN A 37 -3.72 6.04 6.32
CA ASN A 37 -4.28 7.18 7.04
C ASN A 37 -5.75 7.47 6.66
N HIS A 38 -6.43 6.50 6.07
CA HIS A 38 -7.82 6.62 5.57
C HIS A 38 -8.01 7.80 4.57
N GLY A 39 -6.93 8.20 3.87
CA GLY A 39 -6.97 9.34 2.96
C GLY A 39 -7.15 10.69 3.66
N GLY A 40 -6.77 10.81 4.93
CA GLY A 40 -6.95 12.01 5.78
C GLY A 40 -8.38 12.25 6.22
N ARG A 41 -9.28 11.27 6.06
CA ARG A 41 -10.75 11.47 6.27
C ARG A 41 -11.20 11.24 7.69
N GLN A 42 -10.46 10.49 8.49
CA GLN A 42 -10.78 10.23 9.90
C GLN A 42 -10.09 11.26 10.81
N LEU A 43 -8.78 11.38 10.66
CA LEU A 43 -7.98 12.36 11.38
C LEU A 43 -6.97 12.97 10.41
N ASP A 44 -7.08 14.26 10.17
CA ASP A 44 -6.10 14.99 9.35
C ASP A 44 -4.85 15.33 10.18
N GLY A 45 -3.73 15.55 9.51
CA GLY A 45 -2.46 15.86 10.17
C GLY A 45 -1.66 14.65 10.68
N VAL A 46 -2.14 13.43 10.52
CA VAL A 46 -1.36 12.21 10.77
C VAL A 46 -0.35 11.95 9.65
N LEU A 47 0.62 11.04 9.88
CA LEU A 47 1.59 10.65 8.85
C LEU A 47 0.91 10.19 7.56
N SER A 48 1.51 10.54 6.43
CA SER A 48 1.13 9.90 5.16
C SER A 48 1.56 8.44 5.17
N SER A 49 0.77 7.59 4.50
CA SER A 49 1.10 6.16 4.39
C SER A 49 2.49 5.93 3.78
N ALA A 50 2.90 6.76 2.82
CA ALA A 50 4.24 6.69 2.22
C ALA A 50 5.38 6.95 3.22
N ARG A 51 5.15 7.78 4.24
CA ARG A 51 6.14 8.05 5.31
C ARG A 51 6.10 6.99 6.41
N ALA A 52 4.93 6.45 6.71
CA ALA A 52 4.77 5.41 7.73
C ALA A 52 5.25 4.03 7.25
N LEU A 53 5.17 3.77 5.95
CA LEU A 53 5.42 2.46 5.38
C LEU A 53 6.84 1.92 5.58
N PRO A 54 7.94 2.66 5.33
CA PRO A 54 9.30 2.11 5.48
C PRO A 54 9.60 1.58 6.88
N PRO A 55 9.43 2.35 7.98
CA PRO A 55 9.71 1.84 9.32
C PRO A 55 8.79 0.68 9.73
N ILE A 56 7.55 0.63 9.22
CA ILE A 56 6.65 -0.52 9.43
C ILE A 56 7.17 -1.74 8.68
N ALA A 57 7.57 -1.58 7.41
CA ALA A 57 8.13 -2.67 6.64
C ALA A 57 9.41 -3.23 7.29
N ASP A 58 10.31 -2.37 7.75
CA ASP A 58 11.52 -2.78 8.46
C ASP A 58 11.21 -3.60 9.73
N ALA A 59 10.10 -3.27 10.40
CA ALA A 59 9.72 -3.90 11.65
C ALA A 59 9.07 -5.28 11.49
N VAL A 60 8.29 -5.52 10.40
CA VAL A 60 7.41 -6.71 10.31
C VAL A 60 7.40 -7.39 8.93
N LYS A 61 8.24 -6.96 7.96
CA LYS A 61 8.25 -7.58 6.64
C LYS A 61 8.76 -9.01 6.70
N GLY A 62 7.95 -9.92 6.16
CA GLY A 62 8.20 -11.35 6.24
C GLY A 62 7.32 -12.07 7.26
N ASP A 63 6.89 -11.37 8.31
CA ASP A 63 6.05 -11.92 9.37
C ASP A 63 4.55 -11.77 9.07
N ILE A 64 4.19 -10.73 8.30
CA ILE A 64 2.81 -10.39 7.96
C ILE A 64 2.73 -9.76 6.57
N LYS A 65 1.57 -9.86 5.90
CA LYS A 65 1.35 -9.18 4.62
C LYS A 65 1.12 -7.68 4.83
N ILE A 66 1.86 -6.86 4.08
CA ILE A 66 1.78 -5.41 4.16
C ILE A 66 1.08 -4.86 2.92
N ILE A 67 -0.08 -4.27 3.11
CA ILE A 67 -0.82 -3.57 2.07
C ILE A 67 -0.73 -2.07 2.35
N ALA A 68 -0.65 -1.24 1.33
CA ALA A 68 -0.66 0.21 1.50
C ALA A 68 -1.83 0.84 0.72
N ASP A 69 -2.43 1.85 1.31
CA ASP A 69 -3.39 2.70 0.61
C ASP A 69 -3.14 4.18 0.91
N SER A 70 -4.04 5.02 0.51
CA SER A 70 -4.03 6.47 0.65
C SER A 70 -3.07 7.20 -0.29
N GLY A 71 -3.64 8.06 -1.11
CA GLY A 71 -2.89 8.93 -2.00
C GLY A 71 -2.44 8.30 -3.32
N ILE A 72 -2.68 7.02 -3.55
CA ILE A 72 -2.33 6.33 -4.79
C ILE A 72 -3.30 6.75 -5.90
N ARG A 73 -2.79 7.35 -6.98
CA ARG A 73 -3.59 7.94 -8.06
C ARG A 73 -3.18 7.51 -9.46
N ASN A 74 -2.06 6.81 -9.59
CA ASN A 74 -1.50 6.36 -10.86
C ASN A 74 -0.62 5.12 -10.66
N GLY A 75 -0.16 4.52 -11.76
CA GLY A 75 0.68 3.33 -11.71
C GLY A 75 2.07 3.57 -11.12
N LEU A 76 2.61 4.79 -11.27
CA LEU A 76 3.90 5.13 -10.65
C LEU A 76 3.80 5.17 -9.12
N ASP A 77 2.66 5.65 -8.56
CA ASP A 77 2.45 5.62 -7.11
C ASP A 77 2.39 4.18 -6.58
N VAL A 78 1.81 3.25 -7.36
CA VAL A 78 1.83 1.82 -7.00
C VAL A 78 3.28 1.32 -6.90
N VAL A 79 4.11 1.59 -7.92
CA VAL A 79 5.53 1.18 -7.91
C VAL A 79 6.28 1.79 -6.72
N ARG A 80 6.03 3.05 -6.39
CA ARG A 80 6.62 3.71 -5.22
C ARG A 80 6.25 3.03 -3.91
N MET A 81 4.98 2.68 -3.70
CA MET A 81 4.54 2.00 -2.48
C MET A 81 5.14 0.59 -2.37
N LEU A 82 5.25 -0.14 -3.49
CA LEU A 82 5.93 -1.44 -3.51
C LEU A 82 7.41 -1.28 -3.15
N ALA A 83 8.09 -0.28 -3.71
CA ALA A 83 9.49 0.02 -3.39
C ALA A 83 9.68 0.43 -1.92
N LEU A 84 8.70 1.09 -1.30
CA LEU A 84 8.72 1.44 0.13
C LEU A 84 8.42 0.27 1.07
N GLY A 85 8.09 -0.90 0.53
CA GLY A 85 7.97 -2.13 1.32
C GLY A 85 6.60 -2.79 1.33
N ALA A 86 5.58 -2.25 0.65
CA ALA A 86 4.28 -2.91 0.54
C ALA A 86 4.36 -4.17 -0.34
N ASP A 87 3.57 -5.19 -0.01
CA ASP A 87 3.34 -6.36 -0.87
C ASP A 87 2.25 -6.10 -1.92
N ALA A 88 1.29 -5.21 -1.59
CA ALA A 88 0.18 -4.84 -2.46
C ALA A 88 -0.33 -3.43 -2.13
N THR A 89 -1.18 -2.89 -3.01
CA THR A 89 -1.80 -1.58 -2.80
C THR A 89 -3.32 -1.65 -2.96
N MET A 90 -4.01 -0.74 -2.29
CA MET A 90 -5.45 -0.53 -2.44
C MET A 90 -5.73 0.87 -3.00
N LEU A 91 -6.77 0.97 -3.81
CA LEU A 91 -7.20 2.21 -4.44
C LEU A 91 -8.54 2.66 -3.84
N GLY A 92 -8.65 3.93 -3.52
CA GLY A 92 -9.90 4.56 -3.09
C GLY A 92 -10.45 5.50 -4.16
N ARG A 93 -10.14 6.79 -4.05
CA ARG A 93 -10.72 7.84 -4.90
C ARG A 93 -10.49 7.67 -6.41
N ALA A 94 -9.35 7.14 -6.82
CA ALA A 94 -9.09 6.85 -8.24
C ALA A 94 -10.15 5.89 -8.82
N PHE A 95 -10.44 4.81 -8.09
CA PHE A 95 -11.48 3.85 -8.46
C PHE A 95 -12.88 4.49 -8.46
N VAL A 96 -13.22 5.25 -7.40
CA VAL A 96 -14.55 5.87 -7.26
C VAL A 96 -14.81 6.90 -8.37
N TYR A 97 -13.82 7.72 -8.70
CA TYR A 97 -13.95 8.70 -9.81
C TYR A 97 -14.09 8.01 -11.17
N ALA A 98 -13.32 6.96 -11.41
CA ALA A 98 -13.45 6.19 -12.65
C ALA A 98 -14.84 5.54 -12.78
N LEU A 99 -15.35 4.98 -11.68
CA LEU A 99 -16.69 4.41 -11.62
C LEU A 99 -17.77 5.47 -11.86
N GLY A 100 -17.65 6.64 -11.22
CA GLY A 100 -18.58 7.75 -11.38
C GLY A 100 -18.58 8.37 -12.79
N ALA A 101 -17.42 8.37 -13.45
CA ALA A 101 -17.27 8.94 -14.79
C ALA A 101 -17.87 8.06 -15.91
N ALA A 102 -17.68 6.74 -15.87
CA ALA A 102 -18.07 5.84 -16.94
C ALA A 102 -18.40 4.41 -16.47
N GLY A 103 -18.87 4.25 -15.24
CA GLY A 103 -19.27 2.96 -14.71
C GLY A 103 -18.16 1.91 -14.80
N ARG A 104 -18.53 0.68 -15.16
CA ARG A 104 -17.59 -0.44 -15.33
C ARG A 104 -16.46 -0.10 -16.30
N GLN A 105 -16.79 0.49 -17.45
CA GLN A 105 -15.81 0.84 -18.47
C GLN A 105 -14.77 1.84 -17.94
N GLY A 106 -15.20 2.81 -17.10
CA GLY A 106 -14.29 3.74 -16.45
C GLY A 106 -13.28 3.05 -15.57
N VAL A 107 -13.72 2.06 -14.78
CA VAL A 107 -12.83 1.26 -13.91
C VAL A 107 -11.85 0.41 -14.74
N GLU A 108 -12.32 -0.25 -15.80
CA GLU A 108 -11.47 -1.02 -16.71
C GLU A 108 -10.39 -0.13 -17.34
N ASN A 109 -10.77 1.04 -17.85
CA ASN A 109 -9.86 2.01 -18.43
C ASN A 109 -8.82 2.51 -17.40
N MET A 110 -9.27 2.82 -16.19
CA MET A 110 -8.37 3.24 -15.11
C MET A 110 -7.33 2.16 -14.79
N LEU A 111 -7.74 0.91 -14.65
CA LEU A 111 -6.84 -0.21 -14.38
C LEU A 111 -5.84 -0.43 -15.53
N ASP A 112 -6.26 -0.24 -16.77
CA ASP A 112 -5.36 -0.35 -17.93
C ASP A 112 -4.34 0.80 -17.98
N ILE A 113 -4.74 2.02 -17.59
CA ILE A 113 -3.81 3.16 -17.44
C ILE A 113 -2.79 2.83 -16.36
N PHE A 114 -3.22 2.40 -15.17
CA PHE A 114 -2.31 2.02 -14.07
C PHE A 114 -1.31 0.95 -14.51
N LYS A 115 -1.76 -0.11 -15.18
CA LYS A 115 -0.87 -1.17 -15.70
C LYS A 115 0.17 -0.63 -16.68
N LYS A 116 -0.23 0.27 -17.59
CA LYS A 116 0.69 0.88 -18.56
C LYS A 116 1.74 1.73 -17.85
N GLU A 117 1.33 2.58 -16.92
CA GLU A 117 2.23 3.42 -16.14
C GLU A 117 3.18 2.62 -15.27
N MET A 118 2.70 1.55 -14.60
CA MET A 118 3.56 0.63 -13.87
C MET A 118 4.63 0.00 -14.78
N ARG A 119 4.24 -0.48 -15.97
CA ARG A 119 5.18 -1.08 -16.93
C ARG A 119 6.25 -0.07 -17.36
N VAL A 120 5.87 1.17 -17.64
CA VAL A 120 6.82 2.23 -17.98
C VAL A 120 7.78 2.49 -16.82
N ALA A 121 7.27 2.69 -15.61
CA ALA A 121 8.09 2.92 -14.42
C ALA A 121 9.06 1.77 -14.16
N MET A 122 8.58 0.53 -14.20
CA MET A 122 9.40 -0.68 -14.02
C MET A 122 10.47 -0.80 -15.10
N THR A 123 10.14 -0.51 -16.35
CA THR A 123 11.12 -0.52 -17.45
C THR A 123 12.23 0.50 -17.23
N LEU A 124 11.87 1.73 -16.86
CA LEU A 124 12.82 2.81 -16.64
C LEU A 124 13.70 2.61 -15.40
N THR A 125 13.25 1.81 -14.46
CA THR A 125 14.01 1.43 -13.25
C THR A 125 14.63 0.02 -13.34
N SER A 126 14.62 -0.60 -14.52
CA SER A 126 15.19 -1.93 -14.80
C SER A 126 14.58 -3.07 -13.98
N ASN A 127 13.33 -2.92 -13.50
CA ASN A 127 12.60 -3.95 -12.80
C ASN A 127 11.80 -4.82 -13.78
N ARG A 128 12.09 -6.10 -13.88
CA ARG A 128 11.41 -7.04 -14.81
C ARG A 128 10.13 -7.61 -14.23
N THR A 129 10.10 -7.78 -12.92
CA THR A 129 8.95 -8.30 -12.16
C THR A 129 8.63 -7.40 -10.98
N ILE A 130 7.45 -7.55 -10.40
CA ILE A 130 7.08 -6.83 -9.16
C ILE A 130 8.04 -7.17 -8.01
N ALA A 131 8.53 -8.40 -7.96
CA ALA A 131 9.48 -8.83 -6.93
C ALA A 131 10.87 -8.17 -7.04
N ASP A 132 11.21 -7.61 -8.19
CA ASP A 132 12.47 -6.89 -8.40
C ASP A 132 12.41 -5.46 -7.86
N ILE A 133 11.22 -4.93 -7.59
CA ILE A 133 11.04 -3.56 -7.10
C ILE A 133 11.55 -3.48 -5.67
N LYS A 134 12.57 -2.64 -5.45
CA LYS A 134 13.25 -2.46 -4.17
C LYS A 134 13.41 -0.97 -3.83
N PRO A 135 13.72 -0.63 -2.57
CA PRO A 135 13.92 0.75 -2.14
C PRO A 135 14.98 1.53 -2.92
N ASP A 136 15.98 0.87 -3.50
CA ASP A 136 17.04 1.47 -4.32
C ASP A 136 16.53 2.07 -5.65
N ALA A 137 15.31 1.72 -6.07
CA ALA A 137 14.62 2.40 -7.17
C ALA A 137 14.14 3.82 -6.81
N LEU A 138 14.19 4.21 -5.53
CA LEU A 138 13.78 5.51 -5.03
C LEU A 138 14.97 6.38 -4.68
N VAL A 139 14.83 7.71 -4.91
CA VAL A 139 15.82 8.68 -4.44
C VAL A 139 15.56 8.96 -2.96
N ASP A 140 16.57 8.74 -2.14
CA ASP A 140 16.57 9.11 -0.74
C ASP A 140 16.93 10.61 -0.61
N LEU A 141 15.91 11.44 -0.42
CA LEU A 141 16.10 12.89 -0.32
C LEU A 141 16.91 13.33 0.91
N SER A 142 17.10 12.46 1.91
CA SER A 142 17.95 12.76 3.07
C SER A 142 19.45 12.71 2.74
N LYS A 143 19.79 12.15 1.58
CA LYS A 143 21.17 12.04 1.08
C LYS A 143 21.52 13.06 0.00
N LEU A 144 20.62 13.96 -0.33
CA LEU A 144 20.81 15.10 -1.24
C LEU A 144 21.08 16.38 -0.46
#